data_87e9b448a4b18fc09d422decf3bd700f
#
_entry.id   87e9b448a4b18fc09d422decf3bd700f
#
_cell.length_a   1.000
_cell.length_b   1.000
_cell.length_c   1.000
_cell.angle_alpha   90.00
_cell.angle_beta   90.00
_cell.angle_gamma   90.00
#
_symmetry.space_group_name_H-M   'P 1'
#
loop_
_entity.id
_entity.type
_entity.pdbx_description
1 polymer ?
#
loop_
_entity_poly.entity_id
_entity_poly.type
_entity_poly.pdbx_seq_one_letter_code
_entity_poly.pdbx_strand_id
1 'polypeptide(L)'
;MKITQARLAAVAALTSGAAAITCDKASLQSAFPSIATVDFAQWMPANSTFSIPKGNVAYPTSPTKLRAACAVQVSVKNGTSNYGFGLFLPDDWNGRFLAVGNGGFAGGINWLDMAAGLGYNFAVMSTNTGHNSTSSDGKWAYHNEDALLDWGYRAMHGSTVLAKELTTAYYSNPILYSYYSGCSTGGRQGLRDIQLYPEDFDGVVAGAPAWWTNHLQPWTTKVGSYNLPNTSASHIPVSLFPVIGAEVMRQCDGADGVVDTIISDPNACDFDPNALLCTPASNASACLTPPQLNTLFQIYSDYVDTNQTFVFPHLWKGSELQWFVLLGGLTNEPNNLGDDYVKYFLNRGPQWQWQDFDYGVVQQADAEDPGNATADDFDALSRFQARGGKLLHYHGMSDGLIATGSSVYLYSKILQTLAPKGVNLDSFYRFFLVPGMQHCSGTPSTVNAPWYFAGANQAGSVSTSVSGVPGFRDAKHDVLLAMMDWVEKGVAPTEIIATKWVNDTLQDKVMRQRPLCMWPKKQRWSGKGDVNQASTWSCE
;
A
#
# COMPACT_ATOMS: atom_id res chain seq x y z
N MET A 1 11.98 12.31 80.77
CA MET A 1 12.76 11.41 79.89
C MET A 1 11.89 10.18 79.64
N LYS A 2 11.19 10.16 78.49
CA LYS A 2 10.41 8.99 78.06
C LYS A 2 10.83 8.70 76.63
N ILE A 3 11.47 7.55 76.45
CA ILE A 3 11.92 7.02 75.17
C ILE A 3 10.77 6.29 74.54
N THR A 4 10.30 6.74 73.37
CA THR A 4 9.27 6.08 72.59
C THR A 4 9.95 5.24 71.52
N GLN A 5 9.83 3.93 71.62
CA GLN A 5 10.26 2.96 70.58
C GLN A 5 9.33 3.02 69.38
N ALA A 6 9.85 3.38 68.22
CA ALA A 6 9.17 3.23 66.95
C ALA A 6 9.34 1.80 66.47
N ARG A 7 8.22 1.09 66.25
CA ARG A 7 8.17 -0.22 65.59
C ARG A 7 8.25 0.00 64.09
N LEU A 8 9.31 -0.42 63.41
CA LEU A 8 9.37 -0.59 61.95
C LEU A 8 8.50 -1.81 61.58
N ALA A 9 7.41 -1.56 60.90
CA ALA A 9 6.66 -2.63 60.22
C ALA A 9 7.36 -2.87 58.86
N ALA A 10 7.96 -4.05 58.70
CA ALA A 10 8.47 -4.51 57.41
C ALA A 10 7.26 -4.89 56.52
N VAL A 11 6.96 -4.10 55.51
CA VAL A 11 6.05 -4.46 54.44
C VAL A 11 6.82 -5.39 53.49
N ALA A 12 6.53 -6.70 53.62
CA ALA A 12 6.97 -7.68 52.64
C ALA A 12 6.16 -7.45 51.35
N ALA A 13 6.78 -6.84 50.34
CA ALA A 13 6.24 -6.78 48.99
C ALA A 13 6.27 -8.21 48.42
N LEU A 14 5.12 -8.86 48.40
CA LEU A 14 4.90 -10.07 47.60
C LEU A 14 4.94 -9.68 46.14
N THR A 15 6.13 -9.72 45.53
CA THR A 15 6.25 -9.76 44.07
C THR A 15 5.77 -11.13 43.63
N SER A 16 4.49 -11.25 43.28
CA SER A 16 4.03 -12.35 42.44
C SER A 16 4.74 -12.20 41.10
N GLY A 17 5.86 -12.93 40.95
CA GLY A 17 6.52 -13.04 39.64
C GLY A 17 5.50 -13.67 38.68
N ALA A 18 4.91 -12.89 37.81
CA ALA A 18 4.18 -13.43 36.68
C ALA A 18 5.15 -14.34 35.92
N ALA A 19 4.76 -15.61 35.72
CA ALA A 19 5.55 -16.52 34.92
C ALA A 19 5.75 -15.90 33.53
N ALA A 20 6.98 -15.93 33.03
CA ALA A 20 7.28 -15.43 31.67
C ALA A 20 6.40 -16.19 30.66
N ILE A 21 5.73 -15.46 29.76
CA ILE A 21 4.93 -16.05 28.70
C ILE A 21 5.88 -16.76 27.73
N THR A 22 5.61 -18.05 27.49
CA THR A 22 6.38 -18.87 26.56
C THR A 22 5.67 -19.00 25.20
N CYS A 23 6.42 -19.34 24.15
CA CYS A 23 5.88 -19.54 22.80
C CYS A 23 5.11 -20.88 22.69
N ASP A 24 4.03 -20.99 23.45
CA ASP A 24 3.09 -22.08 23.37
C ASP A 24 1.65 -21.58 23.51
N LYS A 25 0.71 -22.35 22.98
CA LYS A 25 -0.69 -21.95 22.88
C LYS A 25 -1.31 -21.61 24.24
N ALA A 26 -1.05 -22.41 25.27
CA ALA A 26 -1.70 -22.25 26.58
C ALA A 26 -1.18 -21.00 27.31
N SER A 27 0.13 -20.79 27.25
CA SER A 27 0.78 -19.61 27.84
C SER A 27 0.31 -18.33 27.21
N LEU A 28 0.31 -18.26 25.86
CA LEU A 28 -0.14 -17.08 25.10
C LEU A 28 -1.65 -16.82 25.29
N GLN A 29 -2.47 -17.86 25.35
CA GLN A 29 -3.92 -17.71 25.59
C GLN A 29 -4.22 -16.99 26.90
N SER A 30 -3.39 -17.16 27.93
CA SER A 30 -3.60 -16.54 29.24
C SER A 30 -3.48 -14.99 29.20
N ALA A 31 -2.87 -14.43 28.16
CA ALA A 31 -2.70 -12.99 27.96
C ALA A 31 -3.88 -12.35 27.24
N PHE A 32 -4.82 -13.14 26.70
CA PHE A 32 -5.93 -12.61 25.92
C PHE A 32 -7.26 -12.58 26.68
N PRO A 33 -8.14 -11.60 26.36
CA PRO A 33 -9.53 -11.63 26.77
C PRO A 33 -10.29 -12.80 26.09
N SER A 34 -11.45 -13.15 26.61
CA SER A 34 -12.27 -14.27 26.11
C SER A 34 -12.74 -14.14 24.64
N ILE A 35 -12.65 -12.95 24.05
CA ILE A 35 -12.99 -12.70 22.64
C ILE A 35 -11.91 -13.19 21.67
N ALA A 36 -10.69 -13.45 22.14
CA ALA A 36 -9.56 -13.86 21.32
C ALA A 36 -9.14 -15.31 21.66
N THR A 37 -8.89 -16.09 20.64
CA THR A 37 -8.45 -17.49 20.74
C THR A 37 -7.13 -17.67 19.99
N VAL A 38 -6.11 -18.20 20.67
CA VAL A 38 -4.86 -18.58 20.00
C VAL A 38 -5.09 -19.87 19.22
N ASP A 39 -4.99 -19.79 17.89
CA ASP A 39 -5.18 -20.96 17.01
C ASP A 39 -3.95 -21.86 17.05
N PHE A 40 -2.77 -21.24 16.90
CA PHE A 40 -1.47 -21.90 17.09
C PHE A 40 -0.41 -20.93 17.63
N ALA A 41 0.63 -21.52 18.22
CA ALA A 41 1.89 -20.85 18.53
C ALA A 41 3.03 -21.82 18.20
N GLN A 42 4.06 -21.30 17.53
CA GLN A 42 5.21 -22.10 17.11
C GLN A 42 6.48 -21.25 17.17
N TRP A 43 7.44 -21.69 17.98
CA TRP A 43 8.78 -21.11 17.93
C TRP A 43 9.51 -21.57 16.66
N MET A 44 10.17 -20.65 16.01
CA MET A 44 10.92 -20.86 14.77
C MET A 44 12.39 -20.51 14.99
N PRO A 45 13.34 -21.43 14.67
CA PRO A 45 14.76 -21.11 14.74
C PRO A 45 15.18 -20.14 13.63
N ALA A 46 16.31 -19.47 13.83
CA ALA A 46 16.92 -18.63 12.80
C ALA A 46 17.21 -19.44 11.51
N ASN A 47 17.12 -18.77 10.36
CA ASN A 47 17.24 -19.34 9.01
C ASN A 47 16.15 -20.38 8.63
N SER A 48 15.07 -20.44 9.39
CA SER A 48 13.93 -21.30 9.07
C SER A 48 13.04 -20.74 7.96
N THR A 49 12.15 -21.60 7.48
CA THR A 49 11.03 -21.25 6.60
C THR A 49 9.74 -21.37 7.41
N PHE A 50 8.89 -20.35 7.34
CA PHE A 50 7.56 -20.45 7.92
C PHE A 50 6.59 -21.06 6.92
N SER A 51 6.01 -22.21 7.26
CA SER A 51 4.98 -22.83 6.43
C SER A 51 3.64 -22.14 6.65
N ILE A 52 3.14 -21.48 5.62
CA ILE A 52 1.85 -20.78 5.65
C ILE A 52 0.73 -21.75 6.02
N PRO A 53 -0.16 -21.41 6.97
CA PRO A 53 -1.33 -22.22 7.30
C PRO A 53 -2.19 -22.48 6.06
N LYS A 54 -2.70 -23.73 5.96
CA LYS A 54 -3.58 -24.12 4.86
C LYS A 54 -4.81 -23.22 4.81
N GLY A 55 -5.21 -22.85 3.60
CA GLY A 55 -6.39 -22.01 3.37
C GLY A 55 -6.12 -20.50 3.36
N ASN A 56 -4.89 -20.04 3.55
CA ASN A 56 -4.54 -18.63 3.34
C ASN A 56 -4.37 -18.37 1.83
N VAL A 57 -5.50 -18.20 1.12
CA VAL A 57 -5.52 -18.18 -0.36
C VAL A 57 -4.94 -16.92 -0.97
N ALA A 58 -5.00 -15.79 -0.25
CA ALA A 58 -4.48 -14.52 -0.75
C ALA A 58 -2.95 -14.44 -0.72
N TYR A 59 -2.32 -15.03 0.29
CA TYR A 59 -0.88 -14.93 0.53
C TYR A 59 -0.27 -16.33 0.74
N PRO A 60 -0.19 -17.15 -0.33
CA PRO A 60 0.25 -18.55 -0.23
C PRO A 60 1.78 -18.72 -0.16
N THR A 61 2.54 -17.65 -0.32
CA THR A 61 4.01 -17.71 -0.41
C THR A 61 4.65 -17.76 0.97
N SER A 62 5.36 -18.86 1.25
CA SER A 62 6.08 -19.06 2.52
C SER A 62 7.35 -18.22 2.57
N PRO A 63 7.52 -17.36 3.59
CA PRO A 63 8.76 -16.64 3.79
C PRO A 63 9.89 -17.57 4.27
N THR A 64 11.12 -17.24 3.89
CA THR A 64 12.32 -18.05 4.14
C THR A 64 13.41 -17.26 4.82
N LYS A 65 14.40 -17.95 5.40
CA LYS A 65 15.56 -17.36 6.09
C LYS A 65 15.17 -16.40 7.20
N LEU A 66 14.12 -16.76 7.94
CA LEU A 66 13.58 -15.93 9.02
C LEU A 66 14.57 -15.79 10.18
N ARG A 67 14.44 -14.72 10.93
CA ARG A 67 15.04 -14.59 12.26
C ARG A 67 14.34 -15.53 13.22
N ALA A 68 15.02 -15.89 14.32
CA ALA A 68 14.37 -16.66 15.39
C ALA A 68 13.20 -15.86 15.98
N ALA A 69 12.02 -16.47 16.03
CA ALA A 69 10.79 -15.81 16.45
C ALA A 69 9.72 -16.81 16.89
N CYS A 70 8.79 -16.36 17.73
CA CYS A 70 7.52 -17.04 17.95
C CYS A 70 6.49 -16.60 16.90
N ALA A 71 5.94 -17.54 16.13
CA ALA A 71 4.83 -17.32 15.21
C ALA A 71 3.52 -17.67 15.90
N VAL A 72 2.58 -16.73 15.88
CA VAL A 72 1.27 -16.88 16.53
C VAL A 72 0.18 -16.56 15.52
N GLN A 73 -0.92 -17.31 15.56
CA GLN A 73 -2.17 -16.93 14.89
C GLN A 73 -3.30 -16.90 15.90
N VAL A 74 -4.14 -15.89 15.78
CA VAL A 74 -5.24 -15.61 16.70
C VAL A 74 -6.51 -15.40 15.90
N SER A 75 -7.60 -16.02 16.34
CA SER A 75 -8.97 -15.75 15.91
C SER A 75 -9.67 -14.86 16.93
N VAL A 76 -10.42 -13.88 16.45
CA VAL A 76 -11.14 -12.91 17.28
C VAL A 76 -12.62 -12.95 16.93
N LYS A 77 -13.46 -13.03 17.97
CA LYS A 77 -14.92 -12.92 17.84
C LYS A 77 -15.44 -11.91 18.85
N ASN A 78 -15.80 -10.73 18.35
CA ASN A 78 -16.25 -9.60 19.17
C ASN A 78 -17.58 -9.06 18.63
N GLY A 79 -18.70 -9.41 19.27
CA GLY A 79 -20.02 -9.10 18.77
C GLY A 79 -20.28 -9.75 17.41
N THR A 80 -20.49 -8.94 16.38
CA THR A 80 -20.68 -9.38 14.99
C THR A 80 -19.37 -9.50 14.22
N SER A 81 -18.27 -8.89 14.70
CA SER A 81 -16.94 -9.00 14.11
C SER A 81 -16.35 -10.40 14.27
N ASN A 82 -15.80 -10.93 13.16
CA ASN A 82 -15.16 -12.23 13.13
C ASN A 82 -13.92 -12.15 12.23
N TYR A 83 -12.77 -11.88 12.82
CA TYR A 83 -11.50 -11.72 12.10
C TYR A 83 -10.38 -12.49 12.83
N GLY A 84 -9.21 -12.48 12.24
CA GLY A 84 -8.02 -13.04 12.83
C GLY A 84 -6.76 -12.27 12.44
N PHE A 85 -5.66 -12.57 13.11
CA PHE A 85 -4.36 -11.99 12.79
C PHE A 85 -3.22 -12.97 13.03
N GLY A 86 -2.13 -12.75 12.32
CA GLY A 86 -0.83 -13.36 12.59
C GLY A 86 0.07 -12.39 13.33
N LEU A 87 0.98 -12.93 14.14
CA LEU A 87 1.98 -12.15 14.87
C LEU A 87 3.31 -12.91 14.88
N PHE A 88 4.40 -12.24 14.50
CA PHE A 88 5.77 -12.67 14.74
C PHE A 88 6.36 -11.90 15.92
N LEU A 89 6.91 -12.63 16.89
CA LEU A 89 7.57 -12.09 18.08
C LEU A 89 9.04 -12.52 18.04
N PRO A 90 9.99 -11.67 17.57
CA PRO A 90 11.40 -12.05 17.45
C PRO A 90 12.09 -12.21 18.81
N ASP A 91 13.04 -13.16 18.90
CA ASP A 91 13.81 -13.38 20.14
C ASP A 91 14.66 -12.15 20.53
N ASP A 92 15.12 -11.37 19.54
CA ASP A 92 15.91 -10.16 19.71
C ASP A 92 15.09 -8.87 19.46
N TRP A 93 13.90 -8.81 20.03
CA TRP A 93 12.96 -7.69 19.89
C TRP A 93 13.59 -6.34 20.31
N ASN A 94 13.36 -5.33 19.50
CA ASN A 94 13.94 -4.00 19.70
C ASN A 94 12.99 -2.95 20.29
N GLY A 95 11.88 -3.39 20.90
CA GLY A 95 10.87 -2.49 21.50
C GLY A 95 9.90 -1.88 20.51
N ARG A 96 9.89 -2.31 19.24
CA ARG A 96 9.03 -1.73 18.20
C ARG A 96 8.00 -2.72 17.68
N PHE A 97 6.86 -2.16 17.30
CA PHE A 97 5.74 -2.89 16.69
C PHE A 97 5.52 -2.42 15.26
N LEU A 98 5.17 -3.34 14.36
CA LEU A 98 4.79 -3.05 12.98
C LEU A 98 3.51 -3.79 12.62
N ALA A 99 2.52 -3.09 12.06
CA ALA A 99 1.43 -3.73 11.34
C ALA A 99 1.67 -3.61 9.84
N VAL A 100 1.35 -4.67 9.08
CA VAL A 100 1.44 -4.67 7.61
C VAL A 100 0.06 -4.88 7.00
N GLY A 101 -0.18 -4.18 5.86
CA GLY A 101 -1.47 -4.13 5.20
C GLY A 101 -1.76 -5.30 4.26
N ASN A 102 -2.97 -5.27 3.70
CA ASN A 102 -3.49 -6.24 2.74
C ASN A 102 -3.61 -5.60 1.34
N GLY A 103 -3.88 -6.40 0.31
CA GLY A 103 -4.03 -5.93 -1.08
C GLY A 103 -5.41 -6.24 -1.67
N GLY A 104 -6.00 -5.33 -2.45
CA GLY A 104 -7.29 -5.53 -3.09
C GLY A 104 -8.39 -5.90 -2.10
N PHE A 105 -9.19 -6.91 -2.46
CA PHE A 105 -10.23 -7.49 -1.61
C PHE A 105 -9.74 -8.72 -0.82
N ALA A 106 -8.43 -8.89 -0.67
CA ALA A 106 -7.84 -10.06 -0.05
C ALA A 106 -8.29 -10.26 1.41
N GLY A 107 -8.73 -11.46 1.69
CA GLY A 107 -8.85 -12.00 3.04
C GLY A 107 -7.74 -13.01 3.30
N GLY A 108 -6.93 -12.77 4.33
CA GLY A 108 -5.79 -13.64 4.68
C GLY A 108 -4.63 -12.85 5.29
N ILE A 109 -3.81 -13.54 6.06
CA ILE A 109 -2.68 -12.95 6.78
C ILE A 109 -1.48 -12.84 5.83
N ASN A 110 -0.89 -11.65 5.71
CA ASN A 110 0.25 -11.37 4.83
C ASN A 110 1.60 -11.71 5.52
N TRP A 111 1.85 -13.01 5.70
CA TRP A 111 3.04 -13.52 6.36
C TRP A 111 4.34 -13.12 5.66
N LEU A 112 4.30 -12.88 4.33
CA LEU A 112 5.50 -12.51 3.57
C LEU A 112 5.97 -11.10 3.92
N ASP A 113 5.07 -10.12 3.97
CA ASP A 113 5.42 -8.76 4.39
C ASP A 113 5.74 -8.69 5.89
N MET A 114 5.06 -9.51 6.70
CA MET A 114 5.43 -9.65 8.12
C MET A 114 6.89 -10.11 8.28
N ALA A 115 7.36 -11.04 7.44
CA ALA A 115 8.75 -11.52 7.48
C ALA A 115 9.75 -10.43 7.10
N ALA A 116 9.41 -9.54 6.17
CA ALA A 116 10.24 -8.37 5.87
C ALA A 116 10.38 -7.46 7.09
N GLY A 117 9.28 -7.18 7.80
CA GLY A 117 9.28 -6.43 9.07
C GLY A 117 10.07 -7.13 10.20
N LEU A 118 9.95 -8.46 10.29
CA LEU A 118 10.73 -9.27 11.25
C LEU A 118 12.24 -9.07 11.07
N GLY A 119 12.70 -8.85 9.83
CA GLY A 119 14.10 -8.58 9.52
C GLY A 119 14.68 -7.33 10.19
N TYR A 120 13.83 -6.40 10.64
CA TYR A 120 14.20 -5.22 11.44
C TYR A 120 14.07 -5.43 12.95
N ASN A 121 13.82 -6.64 13.42
CA ASN A 121 13.60 -6.98 14.83
C ASN A 121 12.31 -6.39 15.42
N PHE A 122 11.30 -6.15 14.61
CA PHE A 122 10.00 -5.71 15.07
C PHE A 122 9.13 -6.90 15.49
N ALA A 123 8.26 -6.71 16.46
CA ALA A 123 7.06 -7.53 16.58
C ALA A 123 6.13 -7.14 15.43
N VAL A 124 5.71 -8.11 14.60
CA VAL A 124 5.01 -7.79 13.33
C VAL A 124 3.68 -8.49 13.23
N MET A 125 2.64 -7.73 12.90
CA MET A 125 1.27 -8.20 12.77
C MET A 125 0.72 -8.00 11.35
N SER A 126 -0.16 -8.91 10.90
CA SER A 126 -1.08 -8.72 9.78
C SER A 126 -2.43 -9.32 10.11
N THR A 127 -3.53 -8.63 9.75
CA THR A 127 -4.90 -9.14 9.89
C THR A 127 -5.33 -9.94 8.65
N ASN A 128 -6.33 -10.84 8.83
CA ASN A 128 -7.02 -11.49 7.71
C ASN A 128 -8.23 -10.70 7.19
N THR A 129 -8.49 -9.50 7.72
CA THR A 129 -9.61 -8.62 7.34
C THR A 129 -11.02 -9.20 7.52
N GLY A 130 -11.16 -10.30 8.26
CA GLY A 130 -12.46 -10.91 8.58
C GLY A 130 -12.97 -11.94 7.58
N HIS A 131 -12.20 -12.30 6.56
CA HIS A 131 -12.61 -13.29 5.57
C HIS A 131 -11.41 -14.03 4.95
N ASN A 132 -11.67 -14.90 3.98
CA ASN A 132 -10.64 -15.64 3.25
C ASN A 132 -10.97 -15.65 1.76
N SER A 133 -10.32 -14.78 1.00
CA SER A 133 -10.51 -14.63 -0.44
C SER A 133 -9.22 -14.17 -1.12
N THR A 134 -9.15 -14.33 -2.44
CA THR A 134 -8.07 -13.71 -3.24
C THR A 134 -8.25 -12.19 -3.32
N SER A 135 -7.23 -11.49 -3.80
CA SER A 135 -7.24 -10.02 -3.90
C SER A 135 -8.27 -9.45 -4.89
N SER A 136 -8.83 -10.27 -5.77
CA SER A 136 -9.81 -9.86 -6.78
C SER A 136 -11.20 -10.48 -6.60
N ASP A 137 -11.46 -11.19 -5.50
CA ASP A 137 -12.75 -11.81 -5.20
C ASP A 137 -13.51 -11.00 -4.16
N GLY A 138 -14.57 -10.30 -4.58
CA GLY A 138 -15.43 -9.48 -3.73
C GLY A 138 -16.70 -10.18 -3.24
N LYS A 139 -16.95 -11.46 -3.60
CA LYS A 139 -18.20 -12.17 -3.31
C LYS A 139 -18.53 -12.28 -1.83
N TRP A 140 -17.53 -12.28 -0.96
CA TRP A 140 -17.68 -12.33 0.48
C TRP A 140 -18.45 -11.13 1.07
N ALA A 141 -18.47 -10.00 0.33
CA ALA A 141 -19.14 -8.77 0.75
C ALA A 141 -20.66 -8.81 0.55
N TYR A 142 -21.17 -9.72 -0.29
CA TYR A 142 -22.58 -9.72 -0.71
C TYR A 142 -23.54 -9.94 0.47
N HIS A 143 -24.37 -8.93 0.76
CA HIS A 143 -25.29 -8.89 1.90
C HIS A 143 -24.60 -9.18 3.24
N ASN A 144 -23.33 -8.78 3.40
CA ASN A 144 -22.51 -9.06 4.57
C ASN A 144 -21.84 -7.78 5.08
N GLU A 145 -22.63 -6.90 5.67
CA GLU A 145 -22.16 -5.62 6.17
C GLU A 145 -21.09 -5.75 7.27
N ASP A 146 -21.20 -6.77 8.12
CA ASP A 146 -20.19 -7.00 9.16
C ASP A 146 -18.82 -7.34 8.59
N ALA A 147 -18.75 -8.16 7.55
CA ALA A 147 -17.49 -8.43 6.86
C ALA A 147 -16.96 -7.20 6.11
N LEU A 148 -17.86 -6.37 5.55
CA LEU A 148 -17.47 -5.09 4.95
C LEU A 148 -16.84 -4.15 5.98
N LEU A 149 -17.45 -4.01 7.17
CA LEU A 149 -16.91 -3.19 8.27
C LEU A 149 -15.59 -3.75 8.81
N ASP A 150 -15.45 -5.08 8.91
CA ASP A 150 -14.18 -5.71 9.30
C ASP A 150 -13.07 -5.44 8.28
N TRP A 151 -13.36 -5.59 6.98
CA TRP A 151 -12.42 -5.25 5.89
C TRP A 151 -12.15 -3.73 5.83
N GLY A 152 -13.16 -2.92 6.07
CA GLY A 152 -13.07 -1.46 6.02
C GLY A 152 -12.08 -0.92 7.04
N TYR A 153 -12.22 -1.33 8.33
CA TYR A 153 -11.38 -0.79 9.40
C TYR A 153 -11.34 -1.64 10.69
N ARG A 154 -12.44 -2.34 11.08
CA ARG A 154 -12.53 -2.97 12.40
C ARG A 154 -11.47 -4.04 12.65
N ALA A 155 -11.18 -4.88 11.63
CA ALA A 155 -10.21 -5.94 11.78
C ALA A 155 -8.77 -5.42 11.92
N MET A 156 -8.39 -4.34 11.22
CA MET A 156 -7.06 -3.74 11.35
C MET A 156 -6.87 -3.17 12.76
N HIS A 157 -7.75 -2.29 13.21
CA HIS A 157 -7.71 -1.71 14.55
C HIS A 157 -7.72 -2.78 15.65
N GLY A 158 -8.71 -3.68 15.63
CA GLY A 158 -8.86 -4.69 16.68
C GLY A 158 -7.67 -5.66 16.73
N SER A 159 -7.11 -6.05 15.57
CA SER A 159 -5.88 -6.84 15.51
C SER A 159 -4.68 -6.08 16.08
N THR A 160 -4.56 -4.78 15.77
CA THR A 160 -3.48 -3.92 16.27
C THR A 160 -3.51 -3.82 17.78
N VAL A 161 -4.67 -3.57 18.38
CA VAL A 161 -4.83 -3.48 19.84
C VAL A 161 -4.43 -4.78 20.51
N LEU A 162 -5.03 -5.91 20.10
CA LEU A 162 -4.76 -7.21 20.70
C LEU A 162 -3.32 -7.69 20.49
N ALA A 163 -2.73 -7.43 19.32
CA ALA A 163 -1.34 -7.80 19.04
C ALA A 163 -0.36 -6.98 19.89
N LYS A 164 -0.64 -5.70 20.13
CA LYS A 164 0.17 -4.85 21.04
C LYS A 164 0.06 -5.33 22.50
N GLU A 165 -1.14 -5.68 22.96
CA GLU A 165 -1.35 -6.25 24.29
C GLU A 165 -0.54 -7.54 24.47
N LEU A 166 -0.63 -8.48 23.51
CA LEU A 166 0.15 -9.72 23.56
C LEU A 166 1.65 -9.46 23.49
N THR A 167 2.11 -8.54 22.62
CA THR A 167 3.53 -8.19 22.51
C THR A 167 4.07 -7.68 23.86
N THR A 168 3.34 -6.76 24.48
CA THR A 168 3.72 -6.20 25.80
C THR A 168 3.75 -7.28 26.87
N ALA A 169 2.76 -8.18 26.89
CA ALA A 169 2.71 -9.28 27.84
C ALA A 169 3.85 -10.29 27.62
N TYR A 170 4.11 -10.67 26.36
CA TYR A 170 5.15 -11.65 26.00
C TYR A 170 6.55 -11.21 26.41
N TYR A 171 6.90 -9.95 26.12
CA TYR A 171 8.23 -9.42 26.49
C TYR A 171 8.29 -8.83 27.90
N SER A 172 7.16 -8.71 28.61
CA SER A 172 7.05 -8.00 29.89
C SER A 172 7.66 -6.58 29.84
N ASN A 173 7.60 -5.95 28.67
CA ASN A 173 8.12 -4.62 28.39
C ASN A 173 7.16 -3.85 27.48
N PRO A 174 7.02 -2.53 27.65
CA PRO A 174 6.16 -1.73 26.81
C PRO A 174 6.71 -1.62 25.38
N ILE A 175 5.82 -1.47 24.41
CA ILE A 175 6.16 -1.05 23.06
C ILE A 175 6.60 0.42 23.13
N LEU A 176 7.76 0.73 22.57
CA LEU A 176 8.32 2.08 22.54
C LEU A 176 7.74 2.89 21.37
N TYR A 177 7.63 2.27 20.21
CA TYR A 177 7.10 2.88 18.99
C TYR A 177 6.30 1.89 18.17
N SER A 178 5.25 2.39 17.52
CA SER A 178 4.34 1.61 16.70
C SER A 178 4.32 2.14 15.27
N TYR A 179 4.50 1.26 14.30
CA TYR A 179 4.54 1.60 12.88
C TYR A 179 3.50 0.83 12.10
N TYR A 180 3.15 1.40 10.95
CA TYR A 180 2.34 0.75 9.94
C TYR A 180 3.01 0.84 8.57
N SER A 181 2.89 -0.21 7.74
CA SER A 181 3.36 -0.20 6.35
C SER A 181 2.39 -0.97 5.45
N GLY A 182 1.82 -0.29 4.46
CA GLY A 182 0.89 -0.91 3.51
C GLY A 182 0.83 -0.16 2.19
N CYS A 183 0.53 -0.88 1.10
CA CYS A 183 0.34 -0.31 -0.23
C CYS A 183 -1.02 -0.70 -0.81
N SER A 184 -1.57 0.08 -1.76
CA SER A 184 -2.87 -0.21 -2.35
C SER A 184 -4.01 -0.15 -1.31
N THR A 185 -4.81 -1.18 -1.18
CA THR A 185 -5.75 -1.32 -0.05
C THR A 185 -5.04 -1.21 1.29
N GLY A 186 -3.80 -1.73 1.42
CA GLY A 186 -2.98 -1.55 2.62
C GLY A 186 -2.64 -0.09 2.89
N GLY A 187 -2.38 0.70 1.87
CA GLY A 187 -2.19 2.16 2.01
C GLY A 187 -3.48 2.84 2.50
N ARG A 188 -4.63 2.44 1.98
CA ARG A 188 -5.95 2.89 2.45
C ARG A 188 -6.20 2.50 3.91
N GLN A 189 -5.90 1.23 4.29
CA GLN A 189 -6.04 0.77 5.67
C GLN A 189 -5.25 1.66 6.64
N GLY A 190 -3.98 1.95 6.36
CA GLY A 190 -3.16 2.83 7.21
C GLY A 190 -3.71 4.25 7.31
N LEU A 191 -4.18 4.84 6.20
CA LEU A 191 -4.80 6.15 6.20
C LEU A 191 -6.11 6.17 7.00
N ARG A 192 -6.97 5.17 6.80
CA ARG A 192 -8.25 5.07 7.49
C ARG A 192 -8.06 4.85 8.99
N ASP A 193 -7.09 4.02 9.35
CA ASP A 193 -6.78 3.72 10.75
C ASP A 193 -6.38 4.99 11.52
N ILE A 194 -5.44 5.80 10.98
CA ILE A 194 -5.03 7.04 11.67
C ILE A 194 -6.09 8.16 11.65
N GLN A 195 -7.10 8.08 10.79
CA GLN A 195 -8.26 8.95 10.84
C GLN A 195 -9.21 8.57 11.99
N LEU A 196 -9.44 7.28 12.19
CA LEU A 196 -10.35 6.76 13.21
C LEU A 196 -9.67 6.59 14.57
N TYR A 197 -8.46 6.05 14.58
CA TYR A 197 -7.69 5.62 15.77
C TYR A 197 -6.27 6.21 15.72
N PRO A 198 -6.12 7.52 15.85
CA PRO A 198 -4.83 8.18 15.70
C PRO A 198 -3.77 7.70 16.69
N GLU A 199 -4.15 7.00 17.76
CA GLU A 199 -3.27 6.41 18.78
C GLU A 199 -2.61 5.09 18.37
N ASP A 200 -3.09 4.44 17.31
CA ASP A 200 -2.60 3.10 16.96
C ASP A 200 -1.17 3.11 16.44
N PHE A 201 -0.76 4.16 15.73
CA PHE A 201 0.58 4.22 15.13
C PHE A 201 1.25 5.58 15.35
N ASP A 202 2.58 5.55 15.56
CA ASP A 202 3.42 6.75 15.61
C ASP A 202 3.90 7.14 14.21
N GLY A 203 4.06 6.16 13.32
CA GLY A 203 4.47 6.37 11.93
C GLY A 203 3.77 5.44 10.95
N VAL A 204 3.30 5.99 9.84
CA VAL A 204 2.57 5.26 8.79
C VAL A 204 3.26 5.46 7.44
N VAL A 205 3.61 4.35 6.78
CA VAL A 205 4.04 4.32 5.38
C VAL A 205 2.87 3.83 4.53
N ALA A 206 2.28 4.71 3.71
CA ALA A 206 1.16 4.44 2.83
C ALA A 206 1.59 4.55 1.37
N GLY A 207 1.70 3.43 0.67
CA GLY A 207 2.02 3.38 -0.76
C GLY A 207 0.77 3.35 -1.62
N ALA A 208 0.75 4.06 -2.75
CA ALA A 208 -0.30 4.03 -3.78
C ALA A 208 -1.70 3.72 -3.21
N PRO A 209 -2.20 4.49 -2.21
CA PRO A 209 -3.36 4.11 -1.42
C PRO A 209 -4.65 4.11 -2.25
N ALA A 210 -5.46 3.05 -2.10
CA ALA A 210 -6.83 2.97 -2.61
C ALA A 210 -7.79 3.80 -1.74
N TRP A 211 -7.38 5.00 -1.36
CA TRP A 211 -7.99 5.81 -0.30
C TRP A 211 -9.43 6.24 -0.60
N TRP A 212 -9.76 6.49 -1.87
CA TRP A 212 -11.07 6.95 -2.31
C TRP A 212 -11.86 5.78 -2.88
N THR A 213 -12.15 4.81 -2.03
CA THR A 213 -12.71 3.51 -2.42
C THR A 213 -14.03 3.64 -3.20
N ASN A 214 -14.93 4.50 -2.76
CA ASN A 214 -16.23 4.77 -3.38
C ASN A 214 -16.14 5.48 -4.74
N HIS A 215 -14.98 6.00 -5.15
CA HIS A 215 -14.73 6.55 -6.49
C HIS A 215 -13.80 5.66 -7.32
N LEU A 216 -12.73 5.12 -6.69
CA LEU A 216 -11.75 4.26 -7.37
C LEU A 216 -12.41 3.01 -7.97
N GLN A 217 -13.28 2.33 -7.20
CA GLN A 217 -13.85 1.07 -7.67
C GLN A 217 -14.85 1.27 -8.83
N PRO A 218 -15.81 2.21 -8.78
CA PRO A 218 -16.61 2.57 -9.95
C PRO A 218 -15.77 3.02 -11.16
N TRP A 219 -14.71 3.83 -10.93
CA TRP A 219 -13.79 4.23 -11.99
C TRP A 219 -13.09 3.02 -12.62
N THR A 220 -12.72 2.01 -11.82
CA THR A 220 -12.10 0.78 -12.35
C THR A 220 -13.01 0.08 -13.36
N THR A 221 -14.32 -0.02 -13.07
CA THR A 221 -15.30 -0.51 -14.04
C THR A 221 -15.41 0.42 -15.24
N LYS A 222 -15.50 1.72 -15.01
CA LYS A 222 -15.67 2.73 -16.07
C LYS A 222 -14.50 2.74 -17.05
N VAL A 223 -13.26 2.81 -16.57
CA VAL A 223 -12.08 2.83 -17.44
C VAL A 223 -11.94 1.51 -18.22
N GLY A 224 -12.25 0.37 -17.59
CA GLY A 224 -12.31 -0.93 -18.27
C GLY A 224 -13.35 -0.95 -19.39
N SER A 225 -14.52 -0.35 -19.17
CA SER A 225 -15.60 -0.30 -20.17
C SER A 225 -15.26 0.48 -21.43
N TYR A 226 -14.31 1.42 -21.39
CA TYR A 226 -13.84 2.13 -22.59
C TYR A 226 -13.21 1.20 -23.62
N ASN A 227 -12.57 0.10 -23.15
CA ASN A 227 -11.88 -0.86 -23.99
C ASN A 227 -12.71 -2.14 -24.25
N LEU A 228 -14.00 -2.13 -23.93
CA LEU A 228 -14.91 -3.27 -24.09
C LEU A 228 -16.10 -2.90 -24.98
N PRO A 229 -16.80 -3.89 -25.59
CA PRO A 229 -16.42 -5.31 -25.64
C PRO A 229 -15.17 -5.54 -26.50
N ASN A 230 -14.44 -6.63 -26.26
CA ASN A 230 -13.20 -6.94 -26.99
C ASN A 230 -13.39 -7.25 -28.49
N THR A 231 -14.64 -7.37 -28.94
CA THR A 231 -15.06 -7.50 -30.36
C THR A 231 -15.35 -6.15 -31.00
N SER A 232 -15.32 -5.05 -30.25
CA SER A 232 -15.56 -3.71 -30.78
C SER A 232 -14.43 -3.23 -31.67
N ALA A 233 -14.74 -2.42 -32.69
CA ALA A 233 -13.74 -1.72 -33.48
C ALA A 233 -12.91 -0.71 -32.66
N SER A 234 -13.42 -0.29 -31.50
CA SER A 234 -12.76 0.61 -30.55
C SER A 234 -11.81 -0.10 -29.58
N HIS A 235 -11.86 -1.45 -29.51
CA HIS A 235 -10.99 -2.22 -28.61
C HIS A 235 -9.52 -2.10 -29.00
N ILE A 236 -8.69 -1.70 -28.03
CA ILE A 236 -7.23 -1.69 -28.14
C ILE A 236 -6.74 -3.04 -27.59
N PRO A 237 -6.23 -3.95 -28.43
CA PRO A 237 -5.71 -5.22 -27.94
C PRO A 237 -4.43 -5.04 -27.10
N VAL A 238 -4.21 -5.92 -26.12
CA VAL A 238 -3.05 -5.87 -25.20
C VAL A 238 -1.71 -5.76 -25.94
N SER A 239 -1.60 -6.34 -27.14
CA SER A 239 -0.40 -6.25 -27.98
C SER A 239 -0.05 -4.83 -28.44
N LEU A 240 -1.00 -3.89 -28.41
CA LEU A 240 -0.77 -2.48 -28.75
C LEU A 240 -0.39 -1.61 -27.54
N PHE A 241 -0.56 -2.07 -26.30
CA PHE A 241 -0.12 -1.29 -25.13
C PHE A 241 1.40 -1.00 -25.14
N PRO A 242 2.28 -1.98 -25.49
CA PRO A 242 3.69 -1.67 -25.67
C PRO A 242 3.98 -0.69 -26.83
N VAL A 243 3.17 -0.69 -27.88
CA VAL A 243 3.32 0.27 -29.00
C VAL A 243 2.97 1.69 -28.53
N ILE A 244 1.87 1.83 -27.78
CA ILE A 244 1.49 3.12 -27.19
C ILE A 244 2.56 3.58 -26.22
N GLY A 245 3.02 2.73 -25.30
CA GLY A 245 4.06 3.07 -24.33
C GLY A 245 5.40 3.45 -24.99
N ALA A 246 5.77 2.80 -26.09
CA ALA A 246 6.97 3.15 -26.85
C ALA A 246 6.85 4.54 -27.48
N GLU A 247 5.68 4.91 -28.03
CA GLU A 247 5.46 6.23 -28.60
C GLU A 247 5.39 7.32 -27.51
N VAL A 248 4.74 7.03 -26.37
CA VAL A 248 4.76 7.89 -25.18
C VAL A 248 6.20 8.13 -24.73
N MET A 249 7.01 7.09 -24.61
CA MET A 249 8.41 7.19 -24.22
C MET A 249 9.20 8.04 -25.24
N ARG A 250 9.01 7.81 -26.54
CA ARG A 250 9.69 8.58 -27.60
C ARG A 250 9.41 10.08 -27.52
N GLN A 251 8.20 10.47 -27.16
CA GLN A 251 7.82 11.89 -27.07
C GLN A 251 8.16 12.52 -25.71
N CYS A 252 8.14 11.75 -24.62
CA CYS A 252 8.15 12.26 -23.25
C CYS A 252 9.48 12.08 -22.51
N ASP A 253 10.32 11.09 -22.87
CA ASP A 253 11.54 10.72 -22.15
C ASP A 253 12.50 11.94 -21.99
N GLY A 254 12.68 12.71 -23.05
CA GLY A 254 13.57 13.87 -23.02
C GLY A 254 13.00 15.15 -22.38
N ALA A 255 11.78 15.12 -21.84
CA ALA A 255 11.12 16.33 -21.33
C ALA A 255 11.77 16.88 -20.04
N ASP A 256 12.46 16.05 -19.28
CA ASP A 256 13.24 16.44 -18.09
C ASP A 256 14.70 16.82 -18.40
N GLY A 257 15.09 16.76 -19.69
CA GLY A 257 16.45 17.04 -20.17
C GLY A 257 17.38 15.82 -20.23
N VAL A 258 16.87 14.62 -19.95
CA VAL A 258 17.62 13.35 -20.00
C VAL A 258 16.85 12.34 -20.86
N VAL A 259 17.55 11.63 -21.72
CA VAL A 259 16.97 10.52 -22.52
C VAL A 259 17.50 9.21 -21.92
N ASP A 260 16.70 8.60 -21.03
CA ASP A 260 17.14 7.44 -20.28
C ASP A 260 16.05 6.39 -20.01
N THR A 261 14.94 6.50 -20.76
CA THR A 261 13.76 5.62 -20.66
C THR A 261 12.91 5.81 -19.40
N ILE A 262 13.06 6.95 -18.68
CA ILE A 262 12.28 7.26 -17.48
C ILE A 262 11.57 8.60 -17.68
N ILE A 263 10.25 8.59 -17.70
CA ILE A 263 9.47 9.83 -17.73
C ILE A 263 9.37 10.36 -16.30
N SER A 264 10.19 11.37 -15.98
CA SER A 264 10.25 11.93 -14.61
C SER A 264 9.12 12.94 -14.34
N ASP A 265 8.43 13.44 -15.36
CA ASP A 265 7.27 14.33 -15.24
C ASP A 265 6.22 14.05 -16.32
N PRO A 266 5.36 13.05 -16.12
CA PRO A 266 4.31 12.70 -17.09
C PRO A 266 3.37 13.85 -17.45
N ASN A 267 3.15 14.79 -16.52
CA ASN A 267 2.23 15.92 -16.72
C ASN A 267 2.85 17.06 -17.52
N ALA A 268 4.18 17.16 -17.57
CA ALA A 268 4.88 18.15 -18.40
C ALA A 268 5.04 17.70 -19.85
N CYS A 269 4.74 16.44 -20.17
CA CYS A 269 4.84 15.92 -21.53
C CYS A 269 3.62 16.31 -22.38
N ASP A 270 3.86 17.06 -23.44
CA ASP A 270 2.87 17.37 -24.47
C ASP A 270 2.81 16.22 -25.49
N PHE A 271 2.16 15.12 -25.07
CA PHE A 271 2.01 13.93 -25.88
C PHE A 271 0.94 14.10 -26.96
N ASP A 272 1.30 13.93 -28.25
CA ASP A 272 0.36 13.86 -29.36
C ASP A 272 0.01 12.41 -29.72
N PRO A 273 -1.18 11.90 -29.31
CA PRO A 273 -1.62 10.55 -29.63
C PRO A 273 -1.89 10.32 -31.13
N ASN A 274 -2.06 11.38 -31.96
CA ASN A 274 -2.29 11.24 -33.39
C ASN A 274 -1.08 10.64 -34.13
N ALA A 275 0.11 10.70 -33.53
CA ALA A 275 1.29 10.01 -34.04
C ALA A 275 1.11 8.49 -34.14
N LEU A 276 0.17 7.92 -33.37
CA LEU A 276 -0.18 6.48 -33.40
C LEU A 276 -1.19 6.13 -34.49
N LEU A 277 -1.78 7.10 -35.19
CA LEU A 277 -2.86 6.83 -36.14
C LEU A 277 -2.35 6.02 -37.34
N CYS A 278 -3.11 4.99 -37.74
CA CYS A 278 -2.81 4.20 -38.93
C CYS A 278 -2.92 5.04 -40.22
N THR A 279 -1.93 4.91 -41.08
CA THR A 279 -1.90 5.42 -42.45
C THR A 279 -2.02 4.26 -43.43
N PRO A 280 -2.30 4.51 -44.75
CA PRO A 280 -2.35 3.42 -45.72
C PRO A 280 -1.08 2.57 -45.84
N ALA A 281 0.07 3.14 -45.44
CA ALA A 281 1.37 2.45 -45.40
C ALA A 281 1.72 1.80 -44.05
N SER A 282 0.89 1.99 -43.02
CA SER A 282 1.16 1.50 -41.68
C SER A 282 0.94 -0.01 -41.56
N ASN A 283 1.74 -0.67 -40.71
CA ASN A 283 1.45 -2.00 -40.23
C ASN A 283 0.37 -1.93 -39.15
N ALA A 284 -0.76 -2.62 -39.34
CA ALA A 284 -1.89 -2.62 -38.39
C ALA A 284 -1.53 -3.10 -36.98
N SER A 285 -0.43 -3.85 -36.82
CA SER A 285 0.08 -4.27 -35.50
C SER A 285 0.93 -3.19 -34.80
N ALA A 286 1.11 -2.03 -35.40
CA ALA A 286 1.96 -0.95 -34.89
C ALA A 286 1.28 0.43 -34.94
N CYS A 287 -0.04 0.48 -35.08
CA CYS A 287 -0.80 1.73 -35.14
C CYS A 287 -2.21 1.54 -34.58
N LEU A 288 -2.90 2.63 -34.30
CA LEU A 288 -4.29 2.67 -33.84
C LEU A 288 -5.23 3.10 -34.97
N THR A 289 -6.36 2.43 -35.08
CA THR A 289 -7.48 2.92 -35.90
C THR A 289 -8.14 4.14 -35.24
N PRO A 290 -8.90 4.99 -36.00
CA PRO A 290 -9.59 6.12 -35.39
C PRO A 290 -10.50 5.76 -34.19
N PRO A 291 -11.29 4.65 -34.20
CA PRO A 291 -12.03 4.24 -33.01
C PRO A 291 -11.13 3.88 -31.81
N GLN A 292 -9.99 3.20 -32.02
CA GLN A 292 -9.03 2.87 -30.98
C GLN A 292 -8.35 4.12 -30.41
N LEU A 293 -8.02 5.08 -31.29
CA LEU A 293 -7.47 6.37 -30.85
C LEU A 293 -8.46 7.12 -29.94
N ASN A 294 -9.75 7.08 -30.25
CA ASN A 294 -10.78 7.65 -29.37
C ASN A 294 -10.83 6.97 -28.00
N THR A 295 -10.68 5.64 -27.95
CA THR A 295 -10.53 4.91 -26.67
C THR A 295 -9.31 5.37 -25.88
N LEU A 296 -8.18 5.57 -26.57
CA LEU A 296 -6.96 6.08 -25.93
C LEU A 296 -7.17 7.48 -25.32
N PHE A 297 -7.88 8.39 -26.02
CA PHE A 297 -8.24 9.70 -25.47
C PHE A 297 -9.11 9.57 -24.20
N GLN A 298 -10.05 8.63 -24.17
CA GLN A 298 -10.90 8.40 -22.99
C GLN A 298 -10.07 7.90 -21.81
N ILE A 299 -9.09 6.99 -22.02
CA ILE A 299 -8.21 6.47 -20.98
C ILE A 299 -7.33 7.59 -20.37
N TYR A 300 -6.87 8.54 -21.20
CA TYR A 300 -6.08 9.68 -20.76
C TYR A 300 -6.91 10.91 -20.34
N SER A 301 -8.22 10.76 -20.22
CA SER A 301 -9.11 11.82 -19.72
C SER A 301 -9.64 11.50 -18.34
N ASP A 302 -9.77 12.54 -17.51
CA ASP A 302 -10.40 12.37 -16.20
C ASP A 302 -11.83 11.86 -16.35
N TYR A 303 -12.23 10.98 -15.44
CA TYR A 303 -13.62 10.58 -15.34
C TYR A 303 -14.41 11.72 -14.68
N VAL A 304 -15.38 12.22 -15.40
CA VAL A 304 -16.31 13.25 -14.94
C VAL A 304 -17.75 12.76 -15.07
N ASP A 305 -18.66 13.35 -14.30
CA ASP A 305 -20.10 13.09 -14.40
C ASP A 305 -20.71 13.81 -15.61
N THR A 306 -22.04 13.69 -15.77
CA THR A 306 -22.81 14.34 -16.84
C THR A 306 -22.77 15.88 -16.75
N ASN A 307 -22.46 16.45 -15.59
CA ASN A 307 -22.32 17.88 -15.36
C ASN A 307 -20.86 18.35 -15.38
N GLN A 308 -19.94 17.50 -15.83
CA GLN A 308 -18.49 17.74 -15.83
C GLN A 308 -17.88 17.87 -14.43
N THR A 309 -18.54 17.35 -13.39
CA THR A 309 -17.98 17.26 -12.04
C THR A 309 -16.92 16.14 -12.02
N PHE A 310 -15.76 16.46 -11.47
CA PHE A 310 -14.66 15.51 -11.36
C PHE A 310 -15.02 14.32 -10.46
N VAL A 311 -14.80 13.11 -10.97
CA VAL A 311 -15.04 11.85 -10.25
C VAL A 311 -13.72 11.17 -9.89
N PHE A 312 -12.83 10.92 -10.88
CA PHE A 312 -11.55 10.27 -10.64
C PHE A 312 -10.53 10.65 -11.74
N PRO A 313 -9.22 10.73 -11.40
CA PRO A 313 -8.21 11.09 -12.39
C PRO A 313 -7.92 9.98 -13.39
N HIS A 314 -7.37 10.36 -14.52
CA HIS A 314 -6.92 9.47 -15.59
C HIS A 314 -5.61 8.74 -15.25
N LEU A 315 -5.32 7.68 -16.00
CA LEU A 315 -4.01 7.01 -15.99
C LEU A 315 -2.95 7.93 -16.59
N TRP A 316 -1.78 8.02 -15.92
CA TRP A 316 -0.69 8.85 -16.40
C TRP A 316 0.10 8.17 -17.53
N LYS A 317 0.68 8.99 -18.40
CA LYS A 317 1.64 8.57 -19.44
C LYS A 317 2.84 7.89 -18.80
N GLY A 318 3.27 6.76 -19.38
CA GLY A 318 4.30 5.87 -18.81
C GLY A 318 3.72 4.67 -18.04
N SER A 319 2.39 4.58 -17.88
CA SER A 319 1.70 3.45 -17.21
C SER A 319 1.24 2.34 -18.16
N GLU A 320 1.34 2.53 -19.47
CA GLU A 320 0.75 1.71 -20.53
C GLU A 320 1.15 0.24 -20.42
N LEU A 321 2.37 -0.05 -19.98
CA LEU A 321 2.89 -1.41 -19.84
C LEU A 321 2.26 -2.19 -18.67
N GLN A 322 1.45 -1.54 -17.83
CA GLN A 322 0.67 -2.21 -16.78
C GLN A 322 -0.85 -2.22 -17.06
N TRP A 323 -1.31 -1.57 -18.13
CA TRP A 323 -2.74 -1.48 -18.47
C TRP A 323 -3.42 -2.83 -18.71
N PHE A 324 -2.67 -3.88 -19.04
CA PHE A 324 -3.23 -5.22 -19.20
C PHE A 324 -4.01 -5.70 -17.97
N VAL A 325 -3.72 -5.16 -16.80
CA VAL A 325 -4.41 -5.52 -15.55
C VAL A 325 -5.83 -4.95 -15.53
N LEU A 326 -6.01 -3.67 -15.90
CA LEU A 326 -7.33 -3.02 -15.90
C LEU A 326 -8.08 -3.16 -17.24
N LEU A 327 -7.34 -3.10 -18.36
CA LEU A 327 -7.88 -2.88 -19.69
C LEU A 327 -7.71 -4.11 -20.60
N GLY A 328 -7.18 -5.24 -20.08
CA GLY A 328 -6.79 -6.39 -20.89
C GLY A 328 -7.93 -7.10 -21.61
N GLY A 329 -9.16 -7.01 -21.09
CA GLY A 329 -10.36 -7.53 -21.74
C GLY A 329 -10.35 -9.05 -22.02
N LEU A 330 -9.48 -9.84 -21.36
CA LEU A 330 -9.37 -11.28 -21.61
C LEU A 330 -10.68 -12.03 -21.38
N THR A 331 -11.47 -11.60 -20.41
CA THR A 331 -12.77 -12.17 -20.05
C THR A 331 -13.95 -11.43 -20.70
N ASN A 332 -13.70 -10.37 -21.47
CA ASN A 332 -14.71 -9.43 -21.96
C ASN A 332 -15.52 -8.74 -20.84
N GLU A 333 -14.94 -8.68 -19.66
CA GLU A 333 -15.45 -8.02 -18.46
C GLU A 333 -14.42 -7.01 -17.94
N PRO A 334 -14.84 -5.95 -17.24
CA PRO A 334 -13.92 -5.08 -16.50
C PRO A 334 -13.14 -5.85 -15.43
N ASN A 335 -12.14 -5.21 -14.85
CA ASN A 335 -11.42 -5.80 -13.74
C ASN A 335 -12.35 -6.05 -12.54
N ASN A 336 -12.23 -7.22 -11.91
CA ASN A 336 -13.08 -7.63 -10.80
C ASN A 336 -13.07 -6.67 -9.61
N LEU A 337 -11.99 -5.90 -9.39
CA LEU A 337 -11.98 -4.88 -8.33
C LEU A 337 -13.09 -3.83 -8.55
N GLY A 338 -13.40 -3.48 -9.79
CA GLY A 338 -14.54 -2.62 -10.08
C GLY A 338 -15.86 -3.39 -10.15
N ASP A 339 -15.87 -4.48 -10.92
CA ASP A 339 -17.09 -5.23 -11.23
C ASP A 339 -17.71 -5.90 -9.97
N ASP A 340 -16.89 -6.59 -9.17
CA ASP A 340 -17.31 -7.20 -7.92
C ASP A 340 -17.70 -6.14 -6.85
N TYR A 341 -17.09 -4.95 -6.89
CA TYR A 341 -17.53 -3.87 -6.03
C TYR A 341 -18.99 -3.47 -6.30
N VAL A 342 -19.35 -3.31 -7.57
CA VAL A 342 -20.73 -2.96 -7.92
C VAL A 342 -21.69 -4.12 -7.62
N LYS A 343 -21.30 -5.35 -7.94
CA LYS A 343 -22.14 -6.54 -7.72
C LYS A 343 -22.37 -6.83 -6.25
N TYR A 344 -21.31 -6.78 -5.42
CA TYR A 344 -21.33 -7.36 -4.08
C TYR A 344 -21.21 -6.33 -2.96
N PHE A 345 -20.41 -5.27 -3.12
CA PHE A 345 -20.29 -4.23 -2.10
C PHE A 345 -21.50 -3.28 -2.15
N LEU A 346 -21.92 -2.88 -3.36
CA LEU A 346 -23.15 -2.09 -3.58
C LEU A 346 -24.42 -2.94 -3.69
N ASN A 347 -24.32 -4.24 -3.46
CA ASN A 347 -25.47 -5.17 -3.45
C ASN A 347 -26.36 -5.13 -4.71
N ARG A 348 -25.83 -4.71 -5.88
CA ARG A 348 -26.60 -4.78 -7.15
C ARG A 348 -26.81 -6.21 -7.64
N GLY A 349 -26.10 -7.16 -7.05
CA GLY A 349 -26.28 -8.60 -7.25
C GLY A 349 -25.40 -9.19 -8.36
N PRO A 350 -25.19 -10.52 -8.35
CA PRO A 350 -24.29 -11.21 -9.27
C PRO A 350 -24.73 -11.16 -10.75
N GLN A 351 -25.97 -10.77 -11.02
CA GLN A 351 -26.51 -10.66 -12.39
C GLN A 351 -26.31 -9.26 -13.00
N TRP A 352 -25.83 -8.29 -12.21
CA TRP A 352 -25.52 -6.97 -12.74
C TRP A 352 -24.44 -7.06 -13.82
N GLN A 353 -24.63 -6.31 -14.92
CA GLN A 353 -23.71 -6.30 -16.06
C GLN A 353 -23.04 -4.93 -16.18
N TRP A 354 -21.77 -4.90 -16.56
CA TRP A 354 -21.02 -3.64 -16.71
C TRP A 354 -21.62 -2.69 -17.77
N GLN A 355 -22.41 -3.22 -18.71
CA GLN A 355 -23.16 -2.42 -19.70
C GLN A 355 -24.25 -1.56 -19.06
N ASP A 356 -24.70 -1.94 -17.85
CA ASP A 356 -25.67 -1.17 -17.05
C ASP A 356 -25.00 -0.08 -16.20
N PHE A 357 -23.67 0.12 -16.36
CA PHE A 357 -22.94 1.11 -15.60
C PHE A 357 -23.33 2.52 -16.01
N ASP A 358 -23.84 3.27 -15.05
CA ASP A 358 -24.12 4.69 -15.16
C ASP A 358 -23.54 5.47 -13.98
N TYR A 359 -23.71 6.79 -13.99
CA TYR A 359 -23.22 7.62 -12.88
C TYR A 359 -23.96 7.34 -11.54
N GLY A 360 -25.15 6.76 -11.58
CA GLY A 360 -25.87 6.30 -10.39
C GLY A 360 -25.11 5.27 -9.55
N VAL A 361 -24.14 4.56 -10.16
CA VAL A 361 -23.19 3.69 -9.42
C VAL A 361 -22.32 4.50 -8.48
N VAL A 362 -21.77 5.63 -8.94
CA VAL A 362 -20.93 6.52 -8.12
C VAL A 362 -21.76 7.16 -7.00
N GLN A 363 -22.96 7.65 -7.34
CA GLN A 363 -23.88 8.25 -6.34
C GLN A 363 -24.26 7.25 -5.24
N GLN A 364 -24.50 5.98 -5.60
CA GLN A 364 -24.77 4.94 -4.62
C GLN A 364 -23.53 4.65 -3.76
N ALA A 365 -22.35 4.57 -4.38
CA ALA A 365 -21.09 4.34 -3.66
C ALA A 365 -20.80 5.46 -2.65
N ASP A 366 -21.07 6.72 -3.00
CA ASP A 366 -20.94 7.88 -2.10
C ASP A 366 -21.94 7.83 -0.96
N ALA A 367 -23.18 7.45 -1.25
CA ALA A 367 -24.25 7.42 -0.24
C ALA A 367 -24.08 6.29 0.78
N GLU A 368 -23.52 5.15 0.37
CA GLU A 368 -23.40 3.94 1.19
C GLU A 368 -22.03 3.80 1.86
N ASP A 369 -20.95 4.26 1.22
CA ASP A 369 -19.54 4.03 1.60
C ASP A 369 -19.33 2.63 2.20
N PRO A 370 -19.47 1.53 1.41
CA PRO A 370 -19.48 0.17 1.91
C PRO A 370 -18.29 -0.15 2.83
N GLY A 371 -18.61 -0.59 4.04
CA GLY A 371 -17.63 -0.88 5.07
C GLY A 371 -16.99 0.36 5.72
N ASN A 372 -17.49 1.57 5.43
CA ASN A 372 -16.87 2.84 5.87
C ASN A 372 -15.38 2.87 5.50
N ALA A 373 -15.09 2.43 4.27
CA ALA A 373 -13.73 2.11 3.84
C ALA A 373 -12.98 3.29 3.23
N THR A 374 -13.69 4.32 2.76
CA THR A 374 -13.08 5.51 2.17
C THR A 374 -12.33 6.33 3.22
N ALA A 375 -11.08 6.71 2.92
CA ALA A 375 -10.22 7.45 3.85
C ALA A 375 -10.22 8.95 3.50
N ASP A 376 -11.39 9.58 3.55
CA ASP A 376 -11.62 10.98 3.18
C ASP A 376 -11.93 11.94 4.35
N ASP A 377 -11.86 11.46 5.59
CA ASP A 377 -11.91 12.33 6.77
C ASP A 377 -10.57 13.05 6.96
N PHE A 378 -10.30 14.03 6.07
CA PHE A 378 -9.03 14.75 6.07
C PHE A 378 -8.83 15.58 7.34
N ASP A 379 -9.92 16.03 7.98
CA ASP A 379 -9.86 16.79 9.22
C ASP A 379 -9.37 15.96 10.40
N ALA A 380 -9.75 14.70 10.44
CA ALA A 380 -9.33 13.77 11.50
C ALA A 380 -7.81 13.62 11.59
N LEU A 381 -7.07 13.83 10.49
CA LEU A 381 -5.60 13.78 10.49
C LEU A 381 -4.97 14.86 11.39
N SER A 382 -5.70 15.91 11.75
CA SER A 382 -5.24 16.91 12.73
C SER A 382 -4.99 16.30 14.11
N ARG A 383 -5.77 15.28 14.50
CA ARG A 383 -5.57 14.55 15.77
C ARG A 383 -4.31 13.70 15.73
N PHE A 384 -4.05 13.05 14.60
CA PHE A 384 -2.82 12.27 14.38
C PHE A 384 -1.57 13.18 14.41
N GLN A 385 -1.64 14.32 13.73
CA GLN A 385 -0.58 15.34 13.77
C GLN A 385 -0.35 15.86 15.18
N ALA A 386 -1.41 16.21 15.92
CA ALA A 386 -1.32 16.81 17.26
C ALA A 386 -0.63 15.89 18.28
N ARG A 387 -0.76 14.56 18.15
CA ARG A 387 -0.05 13.61 19.00
C ARG A 387 1.40 13.31 18.55
N GLY A 388 1.85 13.93 17.48
CA GLY A 388 3.20 13.74 16.94
C GLY A 388 3.33 12.67 15.86
N GLY A 389 2.24 12.06 15.41
CA GLY A 389 2.22 11.04 14.36
C GLY A 389 2.84 11.51 13.05
N LYS A 390 3.39 10.59 12.27
CA LYS A 390 4.09 10.86 10.99
C LYS A 390 3.52 10.00 9.87
N LEU A 391 3.19 10.62 8.75
CA LEU A 391 2.70 9.98 7.53
C LEU A 391 3.72 10.15 6.40
N LEU A 392 4.20 9.04 5.86
CA LEU A 392 4.99 9.00 4.64
C LEU A 392 4.16 8.30 3.56
N HIS A 393 3.91 9.00 2.48
CA HIS A 393 3.10 8.55 1.37
C HIS A 393 3.97 8.49 0.11
N TYR A 394 3.81 7.44 -0.69
CA TYR A 394 4.47 7.35 -2.00
C TYR A 394 3.52 6.79 -3.06
N HIS A 395 3.79 7.11 -4.34
CA HIS A 395 3.02 6.56 -5.46
C HIS A 395 3.90 6.45 -6.71
N GLY A 396 3.83 5.30 -7.41
CA GLY A 396 4.51 5.09 -8.68
C GLY A 396 3.89 5.93 -9.80
N MET A 397 4.72 6.62 -10.57
CA MET A 397 4.22 7.45 -11.68
C MET A 397 3.76 6.62 -12.90
N SER A 398 4.16 5.35 -12.95
CA SER A 398 3.75 4.38 -13.98
C SER A 398 2.70 3.38 -13.46
N ASP A 399 1.94 3.77 -12.42
CA ASP A 399 0.87 2.93 -11.86
C ASP A 399 -0.30 2.82 -12.85
N GLY A 400 -0.52 1.60 -13.34
CA GLY A 400 -1.60 1.26 -14.26
C GLY A 400 -2.84 0.64 -13.58
N LEU A 401 -2.89 0.61 -12.23
CA LEU A 401 -4.02 0.12 -11.44
C LEU A 401 -4.76 1.25 -10.72
N ILE A 402 -4.01 2.07 -9.99
CA ILE A 402 -4.56 3.24 -9.29
C ILE A 402 -3.94 4.48 -9.92
N ALA A 403 -4.74 5.30 -10.59
CA ALA A 403 -4.24 6.49 -11.24
C ALA A 403 -3.45 7.37 -10.25
N THR A 404 -2.19 7.65 -10.56
CA THR A 404 -1.25 8.40 -9.69
C THR A 404 -1.81 9.78 -9.30
N GLY A 405 -2.60 10.39 -10.18
CA GLY A 405 -3.30 11.64 -9.92
C GLY A 405 -4.19 11.61 -8.67
N SER A 406 -4.68 10.42 -8.24
CA SER A 406 -5.49 10.30 -7.03
C SER A 406 -4.71 10.63 -5.76
N SER A 407 -3.42 10.31 -5.71
CA SER A 407 -2.53 10.67 -4.59
C SER A 407 -2.19 12.16 -4.57
N VAL A 408 -2.03 12.78 -5.74
CA VAL A 408 -1.88 14.24 -5.84
C VAL A 408 -3.15 14.95 -5.38
N TYR A 409 -4.31 14.41 -5.76
CA TYR A 409 -5.61 14.91 -5.31
C TYR A 409 -5.78 14.77 -3.79
N LEU A 410 -5.44 13.60 -3.22
CA LEU A 410 -5.42 13.35 -1.77
C LEU A 410 -4.58 14.40 -1.03
N TYR A 411 -3.33 14.59 -1.47
CA TYR A 411 -2.44 15.59 -0.87
C TYR A 411 -3.06 16.99 -0.90
N SER A 412 -3.63 17.36 -2.05
CA SER A 412 -4.26 18.67 -2.24
C SER A 412 -5.49 18.86 -1.33
N LYS A 413 -6.32 17.83 -1.15
CA LYS A 413 -7.48 17.86 -0.25
C LYS A 413 -7.08 17.97 1.21
N ILE A 414 -6.08 17.22 1.65
CA ILE A 414 -5.53 17.33 3.01
C ILE A 414 -4.98 18.75 3.24
N LEU A 415 -4.21 19.29 2.29
CA LEU A 415 -3.69 20.65 2.37
C LEU A 415 -4.81 21.69 2.47
N GLN A 416 -5.81 21.61 1.60
CA GLN A 416 -6.97 22.53 1.60
C GLN A 416 -7.76 22.46 2.90
N THR A 417 -7.85 21.29 3.54
CA THR A 417 -8.59 21.10 4.79
C THR A 417 -7.81 21.59 6.01
N LEU A 418 -6.51 21.32 6.08
CA LEU A 418 -5.73 21.53 7.28
C LEU A 418 -4.97 22.85 7.32
N ALA A 419 -4.50 23.38 6.18
CA ALA A 419 -3.76 24.64 6.15
C ALA A 419 -4.56 25.84 6.70
N PRO A 420 -5.88 26.00 6.39
CA PRO A 420 -6.69 27.07 6.99
C PRO A 420 -6.81 26.99 8.53
N LYS A 421 -6.56 25.80 9.11
CA LYS A 421 -6.55 25.55 10.56
C LYS A 421 -5.18 25.78 11.21
N GLY A 422 -4.21 26.25 10.43
CA GLY A 422 -2.83 26.50 10.89
C GLY A 422 -1.98 25.24 11.01
N VAL A 423 -2.41 24.09 10.49
CA VAL A 423 -1.64 22.86 10.49
C VAL A 423 -0.62 22.91 9.35
N ASN A 424 0.67 22.84 9.70
CA ASN A 424 1.74 22.69 8.72
C ASN A 424 1.87 21.22 8.32
N LEU A 425 1.53 20.87 7.06
CA LEU A 425 1.64 19.51 6.56
C LEU A 425 3.06 18.97 6.69
N ASP A 426 4.06 19.79 6.43
CA ASP A 426 5.46 19.38 6.50
C ASP A 426 5.91 18.90 7.89
N SER A 427 5.16 19.22 8.95
CA SER A 427 5.44 18.73 10.30
C SER A 427 5.13 17.24 10.49
N PHE A 428 4.23 16.66 9.66
CA PHE A 428 3.76 15.30 9.86
C PHE A 428 3.51 14.49 8.57
N TYR A 429 3.48 15.12 7.40
CA TYR A 429 3.16 14.46 6.13
C TYR A 429 4.24 14.72 5.08
N ARG A 430 4.78 13.63 4.50
CA ARG A 430 5.72 13.62 3.38
C ARG A 430 5.14 12.80 2.24
N PHE A 431 5.12 13.36 1.03
CA PHE A 431 4.62 12.68 -0.16
C PHE A 431 5.72 12.62 -1.22
N PHE A 432 5.92 11.42 -1.79
CA PHE A 432 6.94 11.13 -2.78
C PHE A 432 6.32 10.47 -4.02
N LEU A 433 6.59 11.02 -5.20
CA LEU A 433 6.29 10.37 -6.46
C LEU A 433 7.52 9.60 -6.95
N VAL A 434 7.29 8.40 -7.51
CA VAL A 434 8.35 7.48 -7.92
C VAL A 434 8.32 7.31 -9.45
N PRO A 435 9.18 8.04 -10.22
CA PRO A 435 9.20 7.94 -11.67
C PRO A 435 9.47 6.51 -12.14
N GLY A 436 8.69 6.03 -13.11
CA GLY A 436 8.85 4.72 -13.72
C GLY A 436 8.50 3.51 -12.85
N MET A 437 8.09 3.71 -11.59
CA MET A 437 7.56 2.63 -10.75
C MET A 437 6.10 2.37 -11.09
N GLN A 438 5.75 1.10 -11.19
CA GLN A 438 4.39 0.59 -11.36
C GLN A 438 3.63 0.55 -10.02
N HIS A 439 2.48 -0.14 -9.98
CA HIS A 439 1.66 -0.23 -8.78
C HIS A 439 2.41 -0.90 -7.62
N CYS A 440 2.65 -0.19 -6.53
CA CYS A 440 3.36 -0.58 -5.31
C CYS A 440 4.85 -0.92 -5.49
N SER A 441 5.24 -1.51 -6.62
CA SER A 441 6.58 -2.06 -6.83
C SER A 441 6.85 -2.31 -8.31
N GLY A 442 8.14 -2.54 -8.64
CA GLY A 442 8.54 -2.95 -9.97
C GLY A 442 8.62 -1.79 -10.97
N THR A 443 9.21 -2.12 -12.11
CA THR A 443 9.35 -1.25 -13.27
C THR A 443 9.38 -2.13 -14.51
N PRO A 444 8.85 -1.69 -15.68
CA PRO A 444 8.99 -2.46 -16.89
C PRO A 444 10.46 -2.69 -17.26
N SER A 445 10.77 -3.87 -17.81
CA SER A 445 12.16 -4.22 -18.20
C SER A 445 12.75 -3.32 -19.28
N THR A 446 11.90 -2.61 -20.05
CA THR A 446 12.31 -1.61 -21.04
C THR A 446 12.58 -0.24 -20.41
N VAL A 447 12.09 0.01 -19.19
CA VAL A 447 12.25 1.27 -18.44
C VAL A 447 13.40 1.18 -17.44
N ASN A 448 13.44 0.12 -16.63
CA ASN A 448 14.48 -0.11 -15.62
C ASN A 448 14.66 1.07 -14.65
N ALA A 449 13.57 1.74 -14.26
CA ALA A 449 13.62 2.85 -13.31
C ALA A 449 14.02 2.38 -11.91
N PRO A 450 14.74 3.20 -11.11
CA PRO A 450 14.91 2.95 -9.69
C PRO A 450 13.55 2.97 -8.97
N TRP A 451 13.19 1.84 -8.35
CA TRP A 451 11.87 1.67 -7.76
C TRP A 451 11.89 1.09 -6.34
N TYR A 452 13.02 0.48 -5.92
CA TYR A 452 13.10 -0.22 -4.65
C TYR A 452 13.70 0.68 -3.55
N PHE A 453 12.99 0.81 -2.45
CA PHE A 453 13.38 1.56 -1.25
C PHE A 453 12.78 0.94 0.03
N ALA A 454 12.54 -0.38 0.02
CA ALA A 454 11.87 -1.13 1.08
C ALA A 454 10.44 -0.63 1.42
N GLY A 455 9.76 -0.05 0.45
CA GLY A 455 8.34 0.32 0.56
C GLY A 455 7.45 -0.90 0.79
N ALA A 456 6.22 -0.66 1.20
CA ALA A 456 5.25 -1.71 1.45
C ALA A 456 5.07 -2.60 0.21
N ASN A 457 5.01 -3.91 0.41
CA ASN A 457 4.91 -4.96 -0.61
C ASN A 457 6.13 -5.08 -1.54
N GLN A 458 7.18 -4.27 -1.38
CA GLN A 458 8.34 -4.30 -2.28
C GLN A 458 9.25 -5.50 -2.02
N ALA A 459 9.50 -5.85 -0.77
CA ALA A 459 10.41 -6.95 -0.41
C ALA A 459 10.01 -8.27 -1.06
N GLY A 460 8.73 -8.63 -1.01
CA GLY A 460 8.18 -9.83 -1.63
C GLY A 460 8.32 -9.86 -3.16
N SER A 461 8.41 -8.70 -3.81
CA SER A 461 8.60 -8.60 -5.27
C SER A 461 10.02 -8.95 -5.72
N VAL A 462 10.99 -8.92 -4.83
CA VAL A 462 12.40 -9.27 -5.14
C VAL A 462 12.79 -10.63 -4.58
N SER A 463 12.37 -10.99 -3.36
CA SER A 463 12.68 -12.32 -2.78
C SER A 463 11.81 -12.60 -1.53
N THR A 464 11.62 -13.88 -1.24
CA THR A 464 10.93 -14.37 -0.03
C THR A 464 11.75 -14.22 1.26
N SER A 465 12.95 -13.66 1.20
CA SER A 465 13.88 -13.56 2.34
C SER A 465 14.48 -12.16 2.51
N VAL A 466 14.05 -11.18 1.72
CA VAL A 466 14.60 -9.82 1.77
C VAL A 466 13.95 -9.00 2.88
N SER A 467 14.78 -8.26 3.61
CA SER A 467 14.37 -7.18 4.50
C SER A 467 15.30 -5.98 4.31
N GLY A 468 14.76 -4.78 4.33
CA GLY A 468 15.54 -3.58 4.03
C GLY A 468 15.95 -3.47 2.57
N VAL A 469 16.94 -2.64 2.28
CA VAL A 469 17.49 -2.44 0.95
C VAL A 469 18.86 -3.13 0.87
N PRO A 470 18.99 -4.23 0.13
CA PRO A 470 20.24 -4.95 0.00
C PRO A 470 21.40 -4.04 -0.45
N GLY A 471 22.48 -4.04 0.35
CA GLY A 471 23.64 -3.16 0.16
C GLY A 471 23.56 -1.81 0.89
N PHE A 472 22.39 -1.40 1.39
CA PHE A 472 22.17 -0.11 2.02
C PHE A 472 21.35 -0.27 3.31
N ARG A 473 21.95 0.04 4.47
CA ARG A 473 21.28 -0.06 5.78
C ARG A 473 21.20 1.32 6.44
N ASP A 474 20.55 2.24 5.75
CA ASP A 474 20.45 3.64 6.20
C ASP A 474 19.09 4.25 5.80
N ALA A 475 18.72 5.33 6.48
CA ALA A 475 17.48 6.04 6.28
C ALA A 475 17.39 6.80 4.94
N LYS A 476 18.48 6.91 4.18
CA LYS A 476 18.44 7.53 2.84
C LYS A 476 17.88 6.59 1.79
N HIS A 477 18.10 5.28 1.95
CA HIS A 477 17.68 4.26 0.98
C HIS A 477 16.44 3.48 1.42
N ASP A 478 16.15 3.46 2.71
CA ASP A 478 15.11 2.61 3.30
C ASP A 478 14.01 3.47 3.93
N VAL A 479 12.81 3.39 3.38
CA VAL A 479 11.67 4.22 3.80
C VAL A 479 11.23 3.93 5.23
N LEU A 480 11.36 2.69 5.70
CA LEU A 480 10.99 2.33 7.07
C LEU A 480 12.02 2.89 8.06
N LEU A 481 13.32 2.81 7.73
CA LEU A 481 14.37 3.45 8.53
C LEU A 481 14.23 4.98 8.50
N ALA A 482 13.86 5.58 7.37
CA ALA A 482 13.57 7.02 7.27
C ALA A 482 12.39 7.42 8.18
N MET A 483 11.32 6.59 8.20
CA MET A 483 10.19 6.80 9.08
C MET A 483 10.59 6.71 10.56
N MET A 484 11.42 5.72 10.93
CA MET A 484 11.95 5.57 12.29
C MET A 484 12.78 6.80 12.71
N ASP A 485 13.68 7.27 11.85
CA ASP A 485 14.47 8.47 12.13
C ASP A 485 13.58 9.71 12.30
N TRP A 486 12.50 9.80 11.53
CA TRP A 486 11.57 10.91 11.67
C TRP A 486 10.77 10.86 12.98
N VAL A 487 10.19 9.70 13.31
CA VAL A 487 9.41 9.52 14.56
C VAL A 487 10.29 9.63 15.79
N GLU A 488 11.44 8.95 15.81
CA GLU A 488 12.24 8.75 17.01
C GLU A 488 13.28 9.85 17.26
N LYS A 489 13.76 10.49 16.18
CA LYS A 489 14.86 11.49 16.24
C LYS A 489 14.43 12.86 15.70
N GLY A 490 13.22 12.97 15.14
CA GLY A 490 12.75 14.22 14.51
C GLY A 490 13.41 14.53 13.16
N VAL A 491 14.13 13.58 12.55
CA VAL A 491 14.83 13.77 11.27
C VAL A 491 13.88 13.43 10.12
N ALA A 492 13.18 14.46 9.63
CA ALA A 492 12.21 14.28 8.52
C ALA A 492 12.92 14.00 7.20
N PRO A 493 12.52 12.97 6.42
CA PRO A 493 13.10 12.73 5.11
C PRO A 493 12.68 13.83 4.12
N THR A 494 13.66 14.42 3.43
CA THR A 494 13.44 15.36 2.32
C THR A 494 13.62 14.69 0.97
N GLU A 495 14.30 13.56 0.96
CA GLU A 495 14.52 12.68 -0.18
C GLU A 495 14.70 11.23 0.30
N ILE A 496 14.43 10.27 -0.57
CA ILE A 496 14.72 8.84 -0.38
C ILE A 496 15.38 8.35 -1.67
N ILE A 497 16.47 7.60 -1.58
CA ILE A 497 17.17 7.08 -2.76
C ILE A 497 16.57 5.73 -3.16
N ALA A 498 15.84 5.71 -4.27
CA ALA A 498 15.38 4.47 -4.88
C ALA A 498 16.51 3.76 -5.64
N THR A 499 16.49 2.43 -5.61
CA THR A 499 17.51 1.57 -6.21
C THR A 499 16.88 0.65 -7.27
N LYS A 500 17.61 0.42 -8.35
CA LYS A 500 17.39 -0.64 -9.34
C LYS A 500 18.67 -1.45 -9.47
N TRP A 501 18.55 -2.76 -9.31
CA TRP A 501 19.68 -3.67 -9.57
C TRP A 501 19.67 -4.18 -11.01
N VAL A 502 20.80 -4.63 -11.50
CA VAL A 502 20.90 -5.33 -12.79
C VAL A 502 20.00 -6.56 -12.79
N ASN A 503 19.98 -7.27 -11.66
CA ASN A 503 19.05 -8.36 -11.38
C ASN A 503 18.41 -8.12 -10.01
N ASP A 504 17.12 -7.80 -10.00
CA ASP A 504 16.39 -7.49 -8.76
C ASP A 504 16.24 -8.69 -7.81
N THR A 505 16.37 -9.94 -8.32
CA THR A 505 16.33 -11.14 -7.48
C THR A 505 17.67 -11.41 -6.80
N LEU A 506 18.79 -11.15 -7.47
CA LEU A 506 20.14 -11.39 -6.93
C LEU A 506 20.65 -10.20 -6.09
N GLN A 507 20.29 -8.99 -6.45
CA GLN A 507 20.70 -7.72 -5.82
C GLN A 507 22.24 -7.58 -5.63
N ASP A 508 23.00 -8.16 -6.53
CA ASP A 508 24.47 -8.22 -6.46
C ASP A 508 25.14 -6.97 -7.05
N LYS A 509 24.46 -6.27 -7.96
CA LYS A 509 25.01 -5.11 -8.64
C LYS A 509 23.92 -4.05 -8.86
N VAL A 510 24.13 -2.85 -8.31
CA VAL A 510 23.28 -1.69 -8.58
C VAL A 510 23.42 -1.29 -10.05
N MET A 511 22.28 -1.12 -10.72
CA MET A 511 22.18 -0.61 -12.09
C MET A 511 22.07 0.92 -12.09
N ARG A 512 21.12 1.46 -11.32
CA ARG A 512 20.91 2.90 -11.19
C ARG A 512 20.22 3.27 -9.87
N GLN A 513 20.45 4.49 -9.42
CA GLN A 513 19.80 5.09 -8.25
C GLN A 513 19.34 6.52 -8.55
N ARG A 514 18.22 6.93 -7.94
CA ARG A 514 17.65 8.27 -8.05
C ARG A 514 17.10 8.74 -6.70
N PRO A 515 17.21 10.04 -6.37
CA PRO A 515 16.49 10.60 -5.26
C PRO A 515 14.99 10.67 -5.61
N LEU A 516 14.13 10.14 -4.77
CA LEU A 516 12.70 10.44 -4.75
C LEU A 516 12.55 11.78 -4.04
N CYS A 517 11.94 12.75 -4.69
CA CYS A 517 11.82 14.10 -4.17
C CYS A 517 10.50 14.29 -3.44
N MET A 518 10.53 14.99 -2.31
CA MET A 518 9.33 15.38 -1.60
C MET A 518 8.46 16.30 -2.48
N TRP A 519 7.20 15.91 -2.71
CA TRP A 519 6.25 16.71 -3.49
C TRP A 519 6.07 18.13 -2.91
N PRO A 520 6.02 19.19 -3.74
CA PRO A 520 5.94 19.20 -5.20
C PRO A 520 7.29 19.26 -5.92
N LYS A 521 8.41 19.08 -5.23
CA LYS A 521 9.74 19.07 -5.84
C LYS A 521 9.89 17.93 -6.84
N LYS A 522 10.72 18.16 -7.87
CA LYS A 522 11.02 17.21 -8.95
C LYS A 522 12.50 16.85 -8.98
N GLN A 523 12.80 15.69 -9.52
CA GLN A 523 14.18 15.29 -9.82
C GLN A 523 14.75 16.18 -10.91
N ARG A 524 15.98 16.66 -10.70
CA ARG A 524 16.71 17.45 -11.69
C ARG A 524 18.13 16.92 -11.81
N TRP A 525 18.52 16.49 -13.03
CA TRP A 525 19.91 16.12 -13.30
C TRP A 525 20.80 17.35 -13.39
N SER A 526 22.02 17.27 -12.84
CA SER A 526 22.98 18.39 -12.79
C SER A 526 23.58 18.77 -14.16
N GLY A 527 23.27 18.00 -15.22
CA GLY A 527 23.89 18.14 -16.53
C GLY A 527 25.32 17.58 -16.62
N LYS A 528 25.83 16.96 -15.54
CA LYS A 528 27.19 16.41 -15.45
C LYS A 528 27.20 15.10 -14.65
N GLY A 529 28.15 14.22 -15.01
CA GLY A 529 28.32 12.94 -14.34
C GLY A 529 27.42 11.84 -14.89
N ASP A 530 27.40 10.69 -14.19
CA ASP A 530 26.63 9.52 -14.60
C ASP A 530 25.17 9.66 -14.17
N VAL A 531 24.26 9.68 -15.12
CA VAL A 531 22.80 9.75 -14.89
C VAL A 531 22.25 8.59 -14.05
N ASN A 532 23.01 7.51 -13.88
CA ASN A 532 22.61 6.36 -13.07
C ASN A 532 22.99 6.49 -11.59
N GLN A 533 23.67 7.57 -11.19
CA GLN A 533 24.07 7.82 -9.82
C GLN A 533 23.21 8.91 -9.17
N ALA A 534 22.62 8.59 -8.01
CA ALA A 534 21.78 9.55 -7.27
C ALA A 534 22.50 10.88 -6.95
N SER A 535 23.83 10.85 -6.74
CA SER A 535 24.66 12.03 -6.41
C SER A 535 24.74 13.07 -7.53
N THR A 536 24.32 12.75 -8.75
CA THR A 536 24.28 13.69 -9.90
C THR A 536 22.91 14.35 -10.08
N TRP A 537 21.97 14.05 -9.20
CA TRP A 537 20.61 14.58 -9.19
C TRP A 537 20.36 15.43 -7.96
N SER A 538 19.42 16.36 -8.06
CA SER A 538 18.91 17.18 -6.95
C SER A 538 17.38 17.22 -6.97
N CYS A 539 16.79 17.62 -5.85
CA CYS A 539 15.36 17.87 -5.70
C CYS A 539 15.07 19.37 -5.72
N GLU A 540 14.46 19.86 -6.80
CA GLU A 540 14.17 21.30 -7.03
C GLU A 540 12.67 21.58 -7.11
#